data_53b11ceb2523c04beaa47f1bc2cbb0b1
#
_entry.id   53b11ceb2523c04beaa47f1bc2cbb0b1
#
_cell.length_a   1.000
_cell.length_b   1.000
_cell.length_c   1.000
_cell.angle_alpha   90.00
_cell.angle_beta   90.00
_cell.angle_gamma   90.00
#
_symmetry.space_group_name_H-M   'P 1'
#
loop_
_entity.id
_entity.type
_entity.pdbx_description
1 polymer ?
#
loop_
_entity_poly.entity_id
_entity_poly.type
_entity_poly.pdbx_seq_one_letter_code
_entity_poly.pdbx_strand_id
1 'polypeptide(L)'
;MNMNPPNGSDIPDDETDLPDFGRRNPLEIGVSLRNLVNRADFLTVDHGTGQIVTRLLDVNPSARTFIFDWGGIPEQNKAMLRSENLMFHASPDGIRVEFATGTPREILFEGHPAFEADFPPVLFYMQRREYFRVEAPVLDP
;
A
#
# COMPACT_ATOMS: atom_id res chain seq x y z
N MET A 1 -9.47 34.38 -13.85
CA MET A 1 -9.82 33.87 -13.84
C MET A 1 -9.77 33.22 -13.90
N ASN A 2 -9.38 33.47 -13.69
CA ASN A 2 -9.55 32.82 -13.68
C ASN A 2 -9.41 32.31 -13.52
N MET A 3 -9.01 32.15 -13.08
CA MET A 3 -9.12 31.55 -12.93
C MET A 3 -9.07 31.04 -12.64
N ASN A 4 -8.70 31.30 -12.46
CA ASN A 4 -8.85 30.71 -12.29
C ASN A 4 -8.77 30.32 -11.95
N PRO A 5 -8.64 30.50 -11.63
CA PRO A 5 -8.71 30.00 -11.36
C PRO A 5 -8.56 29.61 -11.12
N PRO A 6 -8.49 29.76 -10.82
CA PRO A 6 -8.56 29.29 -10.60
C PRO A 6 -8.45 28.86 -10.32
N ASN A 7 -8.26 28.92 -10.01
CA ASN A 7 -8.40 28.44 -9.67
C ASN A 7 -8.32 28.03 -9.27
N GLY A 8 -8.15 28.23 -8.98
CA GLY A 8 -8.26 27.79 -8.53
C GLY A 8 -7.81 27.42 -8.20
N SER A 9 -7.82 27.45 -8.06
CA SER A 9 -7.60 27.12 -7.68
C SER A 9 -7.11 26.86 -7.42
N ASP A 10 -7.14 26.97 -7.27
CA ASP A 10 -6.77 26.70 -6.97
C ASP A 10 -6.37 26.38 -6.42
N ILE A 11 -6.24 26.34 -5.99
CA ILE A 11 -5.89 25.92 -5.41
C ILE A 11 -5.43 25.74 -4.86
N PRO A 12 -5.53 25.80 -4.36
CA PRO A 12 -4.93 25.49 -4.01
C PRO A 12 -4.26 25.11 -3.87
N ASP A 13 -4.10 25.08 -3.93
CA ASP A 13 -3.66 24.48 -4.01
C ASP A 13 -3.06 24.09 -3.58
N ASP A 14 -2.87 24.70 -2.67
CA ASP A 14 -2.25 24.14 -2.27
C ASP A 14 -2.34 22.98 -1.94
N GLU A 15 -2.95 22.84 -1.20
CA GLU A 15 -3.12 21.72 -1.01
C GLU A 15 -3.16 21.13 -2.15
N THR A 16 -3.71 21.60 -2.84
CA THR A 16 -3.70 21.08 -4.09
C THR A 16 -2.37 21.09 -4.66
N ASP A 17 -1.55 21.87 -4.19
CA ASP A 17 -0.22 21.83 -4.68
C ASP A 17 0.53 20.64 -4.24
N LEU A 18 0.06 19.97 -3.25
CA LEU A 18 0.72 18.78 -2.80
C LEU A 18 0.54 17.70 -3.84
N PRO A 19 1.60 16.97 -4.17
CA PRO A 19 1.47 15.89 -5.14
C PRO A 19 0.45 14.86 -4.66
N ASP A 20 -0.29 14.33 -5.60
CA ASP A 20 -1.21 13.23 -5.30
C ASP A 20 -0.41 11.96 -5.46
N PHE A 21 -0.04 11.32 -4.36
CA PHE A 21 0.72 10.10 -4.39
C PHE A 21 -0.15 8.86 -4.59
N GLY A 22 -1.44 9.03 -4.74
CA GLY A 22 -2.35 7.90 -4.89
C GLY A 22 -2.37 7.38 -6.31
N ARG A 23 -2.25 6.08 -6.48
CA ARG A 23 -2.40 5.40 -7.76
C ARG A 23 -3.72 4.68 -7.74
N ARG A 24 -4.56 4.97 -8.74
CA ARG A 24 -5.91 4.41 -8.80
C ARG A 24 -6.13 3.55 -10.02
N ASN A 25 -5.22 3.58 -10.98
CA ASN A 25 -5.32 2.75 -12.16
C ASN A 25 -4.95 1.32 -11.80
N PRO A 26 -5.81 0.33 -12.05
CA PRO A 26 -5.51 -1.05 -11.68
C PRO A 26 -4.21 -1.59 -12.28
N LEU A 27 -3.83 -1.12 -13.47
CA LEU A 27 -2.56 -1.57 -14.03
C LEU A 27 -1.39 -1.07 -13.22
N GLU A 28 -1.45 0.18 -12.77
CA GLU A 28 -0.37 0.73 -11.94
C GLU A 28 -0.34 0.09 -10.58
N ILE A 29 -1.51 -0.18 -10.02
CA ILE A 29 -1.60 -0.86 -8.73
C ILE A 29 -0.99 -2.25 -8.87
N GLY A 30 -1.33 -2.97 -9.94
CA GLY A 30 -0.79 -4.30 -10.16
C GLY A 30 0.72 -4.31 -10.29
N VAL A 31 1.28 -3.32 -11.01
CA VAL A 31 2.72 -3.21 -11.14
C VAL A 31 3.38 -2.94 -9.80
N SER A 32 2.78 -2.07 -8.99
CA SER A 32 3.32 -1.76 -7.67
C SER A 32 3.30 -2.98 -6.77
N LEU A 33 2.21 -3.73 -6.79
CA LEU A 33 2.11 -4.94 -5.98
C LEU A 33 3.09 -6.01 -6.46
N ARG A 34 3.23 -6.16 -7.78
CA ARG A 34 4.17 -7.14 -8.32
C ARG A 34 5.61 -6.79 -7.93
N ASN A 35 5.91 -5.51 -7.86
CA ASN A 35 7.23 -5.09 -7.43
C ASN A 35 7.49 -5.54 -5.99
N LEU A 36 6.49 -5.43 -5.12
CA LEU A 36 6.64 -5.90 -3.74
C LEU A 36 6.83 -7.41 -3.68
N VAL A 37 6.15 -8.16 -4.55
CA VAL A 37 6.34 -9.60 -4.62
C VAL A 37 7.78 -9.91 -5.01
N ASN A 38 8.25 -9.26 -6.06
CA ASN A 38 9.60 -9.55 -6.61
C ASN A 38 10.69 -9.19 -5.63
N ARG A 39 10.50 -8.13 -4.86
CA ARG A 39 11.48 -7.74 -3.87
C ARG A 39 11.41 -8.59 -2.62
N ALA A 40 10.29 -9.24 -2.39
CA ALA A 40 10.06 -10.07 -1.20
C ALA A 40 10.22 -9.25 0.09
N ASP A 41 9.88 -7.96 0.05
CA ASP A 41 9.95 -7.12 1.24
C ASP A 41 8.84 -7.49 2.20
N PHE A 42 9.11 -7.34 3.50
CA PHE A 42 8.08 -7.54 4.50
C PHE A 42 7.18 -6.33 4.57
N LEU A 43 5.91 -6.59 4.86
CA LEU A 43 4.91 -5.55 5.09
C LEU A 43 4.27 -5.80 6.44
N THR A 44 3.72 -4.75 7.03
CA THR A 44 2.85 -4.92 8.18
C THR A 44 1.41 -4.72 7.72
N VAL A 45 0.51 -5.51 8.30
CA VAL A 45 -0.92 -5.40 8.02
C VAL A 45 -1.62 -5.18 9.35
N ASP A 46 -2.35 -4.06 9.43
CA ASP A 46 -3.12 -3.73 10.61
C ASP A 46 -4.55 -4.15 10.34
N HIS A 47 -5.10 -5.03 11.17
CA HIS A 47 -6.46 -5.53 10.98
C HIS A 47 -7.44 -4.97 12.01
N GLY A 48 -7.01 -3.93 12.71
CA GLY A 48 -7.90 -3.23 13.64
C GLY A 48 -7.69 -3.64 15.10
N THR A 49 -7.46 -4.91 15.35
CA THR A 49 -7.23 -5.37 16.72
C THR A 49 -5.80 -5.84 16.90
N GLY A 50 -4.97 -5.72 15.90
CA GLY A 50 -3.57 -6.09 15.98
C GLY A 50 -2.93 -6.00 14.61
N GLN A 51 -1.70 -6.45 14.52
CA GLN A 51 -0.93 -6.39 13.30
C GLN A 51 -0.27 -7.72 13.03
N ILE A 52 -0.04 -8.03 11.77
CA ILE A 52 0.81 -9.15 11.40
C ILE A 52 1.89 -8.63 10.46
N VAL A 53 2.98 -9.39 10.40
CA VAL A 53 4.03 -9.15 9.42
C VAL A 53 3.86 -10.19 8.34
N THR A 54 3.87 -9.76 7.09
CA THR A 54 3.65 -10.65 5.97
C THR A 54 4.50 -10.21 4.79
N ARG A 55 4.34 -10.87 3.66
CA ARG A 55 4.89 -10.42 2.40
C ARG A 55 3.97 -10.90 1.30
N LEU A 56 4.00 -10.21 0.18
CA LEU A 56 3.17 -10.58 -0.95
C LEU A 56 3.78 -11.77 -1.66
N LEU A 57 2.94 -12.71 -2.05
CA LEU A 57 3.39 -13.94 -2.69
C LEU A 57 3.09 -13.95 -4.19
N ASP A 58 2.00 -13.33 -4.60
CA ASP A 58 1.64 -13.33 -6.02
C ASP A 58 0.62 -12.25 -6.30
N VAL A 59 0.49 -11.89 -7.57
CA VAL A 59 -0.50 -10.91 -8.03
C VAL A 59 -1.18 -11.49 -9.25
N ASN A 60 -2.50 -11.38 -9.29
CA ASN A 60 -3.29 -11.80 -10.46
C ASN A 60 -3.93 -10.57 -11.07
N PRO A 61 -3.33 -9.99 -12.11
CA PRO A 61 -3.87 -8.75 -12.70
C PRO A 61 -5.24 -8.95 -13.35
N SER A 62 -5.50 -10.12 -13.89
CA SER A 62 -6.77 -10.37 -14.54
C SER A 62 -7.93 -10.38 -13.56
N ALA A 63 -7.74 -11.02 -12.43
CA ALA A 63 -8.76 -11.07 -11.40
C ALA A 63 -8.70 -9.86 -10.47
N ARG A 64 -7.62 -9.07 -10.56
CA ARG A 64 -7.37 -7.92 -9.71
C ARG A 64 -7.36 -8.33 -8.25
N THR A 65 -6.57 -9.38 -7.96
CA THR A 65 -6.37 -9.88 -6.60
C THR A 65 -4.89 -10.08 -6.36
N PHE A 66 -4.53 -10.19 -5.10
CA PHE A 66 -3.16 -10.53 -4.73
C PHE A 66 -3.17 -11.48 -3.54
N ILE A 67 -2.07 -12.17 -3.34
CA ILE A 67 -1.93 -13.20 -2.32
C ILE A 67 -0.81 -12.78 -1.39
N PHE A 68 -1.04 -12.92 -0.08
CA PHE A 68 -0.02 -12.62 0.91
C PHE A 68 0.01 -13.72 1.96
N ASP A 69 1.16 -13.82 2.63
CA ASP A 69 1.45 -14.95 3.49
C ASP A 69 0.72 -14.84 4.82
N TRP A 70 0.53 -15.99 5.48
CA TRP A 70 -0.02 -16.03 6.82
C TRP A 70 0.98 -15.44 7.79
N GLY A 71 0.47 -14.86 8.88
CA GLY A 71 1.33 -14.47 9.98
C GLY A 71 1.65 -15.66 10.84
N GLY A 72 2.55 -15.45 11.80
CA GLY A 72 2.99 -16.53 12.66
C GLY A 72 2.09 -16.83 13.84
N ILE A 73 1.06 -16.03 14.07
CA ILE A 73 0.18 -16.18 15.24
C ILE A 73 -1.21 -16.55 14.79
N PRO A 74 -1.69 -17.76 15.10
CA PRO A 74 -2.97 -18.23 14.58
C PRO A 74 -4.16 -17.34 14.94
N GLU A 75 -4.19 -16.77 16.13
CA GLU A 75 -5.30 -15.90 16.52
C GLU A 75 -5.34 -14.65 15.65
N GLN A 76 -4.17 -14.14 15.28
CA GLN A 76 -4.12 -12.97 14.42
C GLN A 76 -4.59 -13.32 13.03
N ASN A 77 -4.27 -14.52 12.56
CA ASN A 77 -4.74 -14.96 11.24
C ASN A 77 -6.25 -15.06 11.21
N LYS A 78 -6.86 -15.54 12.31
CA LYS A 78 -8.31 -15.61 12.37
C LYS A 78 -8.92 -14.22 12.40
N ALA A 79 -8.29 -13.29 13.10
CA ALA A 79 -8.78 -11.92 13.15
C ALA A 79 -8.76 -11.28 11.76
N MET A 80 -7.78 -11.62 10.95
CA MET A 80 -7.70 -11.11 9.58
C MET A 80 -8.95 -11.47 8.79
N LEU A 81 -9.44 -12.68 8.95
CA LEU A 81 -10.59 -13.15 8.18
C LEU A 81 -11.89 -12.49 8.61
N ARG A 82 -11.90 -11.83 9.75
CA ARG A 82 -13.07 -11.13 10.25
C ARG A 82 -12.95 -9.62 10.09
N SER A 83 -11.82 -9.14 9.62
CA SER A 83 -11.59 -7.72 9.52
C SER A 83 -12.21 -7.17 8.25
N GLU A 84 -12.92 -6.06 8.36
CA GLU A 84 -13.51 -5.43 7.20
C GLU A 84 -12.54 -4.51 6.50
N ASN A 85 -11.46 -4.14 7.18
CA ASN A 85 -10.45 -3.27 6.60
C ASN A 85 -9.08 -3.72 7.02
N LEU A 86 -8.21 -3.89 6.05
CA LEU A 86 -6.81 -4.20 6.29
C LEU A 86 -5.97 -3.05 5.77
N MET A 87 -5.06 -2.55 6.60
CA MET A 87 -4.16 -1.48 6.18
C MET A 87 -2.76 -2.04 6.04
N PHE A 88 -2.21 -1.94 4.84
CA PHE A 88 -0.89 -2.48 4.53
C PHE A 88 0.13 -1.36 4.49
N HIS A 89 1.31 -1.60 5.05
CA HIS A 89 2.41 -0.64 5.07
C HIS A 89 3.70 -1.35 4.67
N ALA A 90 4.43 -0.74 3.76
CA ALA A 90 5.72 -1.24 3.32
C ALA A 90 6.64 -0.05 3.10
N SER A 91 7.95 -0.29 3.14
CA SER A 91 8.92 0.79 2.93
C SER A 91 10.09 0.31 2.08
N PRO A 92 9.84 -0.14 0.85
CA PRO A 92 10.94 -0.61 0.01
C PRO A 92 11.84 0.55 -0.38
N ASP A 93 13.14 0.42 -0.08
CA ASP A 93 14.14 1.42 -0.45
C ASP A 93 13.79 2.83 -0.02
N GLY A 94 13.17 2.96 1.14
CA GLY A 94 12.83 4.28 1.65
C GLY A 94 11.59 4.91 1.03
N ILE A 95 10.92 4.19 0.16
CA ILE A 95 9.67 4.63 -0.41
C ILE A 95 8.54 4.08 0.45
N ARG A 96 7.62 4.95 0.85
CA ARG A 96 6.50 4.51 1.66
C ARG A 96 5.36 4.06 0.77
N VAL A 97 4.91 2.83 0.95
CA VAL A 97 3.79 2.29 0.21
C VAL A 97 2.70 1.93 1.20
N GLU A 98 1.49 2.44 1.00
CA GLU A 98 0.36 2.17 1.89
C GLU A 98 -0.89 1.94 1.07
N PHE A 99 -1.67 0.97 1.48
CA PHE A 99 -2.95 0.72 0.83
C PHE A 99 -3.86 -0.07 1.76
N ALA A 100 -5.16 0.03 1.51
CA ALA A 100 -6.16 -0.65 2.32
C ALA A 100 -6.99 -1.57 1.44
N THR A 101 -7.37 -2.72 1.99
CA THR A 101 -8.24 -3.66 1.31
C THR A 101 -9.39 -4.03 2.23
N GLY A 102 -10.36 -4.76 1.68
CA GLY A 102 -11.44 -5.32 2.47
C GLY A 102 -11.04 -6.65 3.09
N THR A 103 -12.04 -7.42 3.48
CA THR A 103 -11.84 -8.71 4.12
C THR A 103 -11.13 -9.67 3.18
N PRO A 104 -10.06 -10.32 3.63
CA PRO A 104 -9.36 -11.28 2.77
C PRO A 104 -10.06 -12.63 2.79
N ARG A 105 -9.65 -13.51 1.89
CA ARG A 105 -10.12 -14.87 1.83
C ARG A 105 -8.95 -15.79 2.13
N GLU A 106 -9.24 -16.91 2.78
CA GLU A 106 -8.21 -17.91 3.04
C GLU A 106 -8.10 -18.83 1.84
N ILE A 107 -6.89 -19.06 1.37
CA ILE A 107 -6.66 -19.95 0.24
C ILE A 107 -5.44 -20.82 0.51
N LEU A 108 -5.20 -21.75 -0.38
CA LEU A 108 -3.94 -22.49 -0.40
C LEU A 108 -3.12 -21.95 -1.56
N PHE A 109 -1.89 -21.59 -1.29
CA PHE A 109 -0.95 -21.16 -2.31
C PHE A 109 0.24 -22.08 -2.28
N GLU A 110 0.42 -22.81 -3.37
CA GLU A 110 1.50 -23.82 -3.46
C GLU A 110 1.49 -24.76 -2.27
N GLY A 111 0.28 -25.15 -1.86
CA GLY A 111 0.12 -26.13 -0.78
C GLY A 111 0.15 -25.57 0.62
N HIS A 112 0.30 -24.27 0.78
CA HIS A 112 0.39 -23.62 2.09
C HIS A 112 -0.73 -22.62 2.29
N PRO A 113 -1.22 -22.48 3.52
CA PRO A 113 -2.25 -21.47 3.78
C PRO A 113 -1.75 -20.06 3.48
N ALA A 114 -2.62 -19.27 2.91
CA ALA A 114 -2.32 -17.89 2.58
C ALA A 114 -3.62 -17.11 2.52
N PHE A 115 -3.52 -15.81 2.33
CA PHE A 115 -4.66 -14.94 2.18
C PHE A 115 -4.71 -14.36 0.78
N GLU A 116 -5.92 -14.17 0.27
CA GLU A 116 -6.13 -13.49 -1.00
C GLU A 116 -7.03 -12.30 -0.75
N ALA A 117 -6.71 -11.17 -1.35
CA ALA A 117 -7.51 -9.96 -1.22
C ALA A 117 -7.66 -9.31 -2.59
N ASP A 118 -8.70 -8.49 -2.73
CA ASP A 118 -8.89 -7.71 -3.94
C ASP A 118 -7.91 -6.55 -3.96
N PHE A 119 -7.61 -6.06 -5.15
CA PHE A 119 -6.76 -4.86 -5.27
C PHE A 119 -7.36 -3.73 -4.45
N PRO A 120 -6.52 -2.91 -3.82
CA PRO A 120 -7.03 -1.71 -3.17
C PRO A 120 -7.55 -0.73 -4.21
N PRO A 121 -8.52 0.12 -3.84
CA PRO A 121 -8.98 1.15 -4.77
C PRO A 121 -7.93 2.21 -5.02
N VAL A 122 -7.01 2.39 -4.08
CA VAL A 122 -5.93 3.36 -4.25
C VAL A 122 -4.70 2.84 -3.51
N LEU A 123 -3.55 3.05 -4.10
CA LEU A 123 -2.28 2.68 -3.49
C LEU A 123 -1.44 3.94 -3.41
N PHE A 124 -0.99 4.28 -2.21
CA PHE A 124 -0.15 5.46 -1.98
C PHE A 124 1.31 5.08 -2.07
N TYR A 125 2.09 5.92 -2.77
CA TYR A 125 3.47 5.64 -3.07
C TYR A 125 4.24 6.94 -2.88
N MET A 126 4.93 7.07 -1.74
CA MET A 126 5.56 8.33 -1.36
C MET A 126 7.05 8.16 -1.20
N GLN A 127 7.81 9.03 -1.86
CA GLN A 127 9.25 8.96 -1.83
C GLN A 127 9.78 9.77 -0.68
N ARG A 128 9.86 9.14 0.48
CA ARG A 128 10.26 9.85 1.67
C ARG A 128 11.69 10.34 1.63
N ARG A 129 12.51 9.65 0.89
CA ARG A 129 13.92 10.03 0.85
C ARG A 129 14.14 11.42 0.34
N GLU A 130 13.27 11.89 -0.51
CA GLU A 130 13.43 13.22 -1.04
C GLU A 130 13.29 14.27 0.04
N TYR A 131 12.47 14.01 1.01
CA TYR A 131 12.32 14.96 2.11
C TYR A 131 13.59 15.03 2.91
N PHE A 132 14.20 13.91 3.16
CA PHE A 132 15.42 13.91 3.92
C PHE A 132 16.52 14.66 3.22
N ARG A 133 16.61 14.49 1.93
CA ARG A 133 17.66 15.15 1.21
C ARG A 133 17.49 16.64 1.21
N VAL A 134 16.27 17.12 1.22
CA VAL A 134 16.04 18.52 1.30
C VAL A 134 16.49 19.05 2.62
N GLU A 135 16.25 18.34 3.67
CA GLU A 135 16.61 18.79 4.97
C GLU A 135 18.08 18.66 5.27
N ALA A 136 18.67 17.62 4.81
CA ALA A 136 20.03 17.38 5.14
C ALA A 136 20.96 18.50 4.76
N PRO A 137 20.86 19.04 3.58
CA PRO A 137 21.74 20.14 3.24
C PRO A 137 21.53 21.33 4.12
N VAL A 138 20.33 21.51 4.57
CA VAL A 138 20.07 22.64 5.41
C VAL A 138 20.79 22.52 6.70
N LEU A 139 20.87 21.33 7.18
CA LEU A 139 21.49 21.11 8.42
C LEU A 139 22.94 21.28 8.40
N ASP A 140 23.50 21.19 7.26
CA ASP A 140 24.81 21.08 7.18
C ASP A 140 25.49 22.24 6.86
N PRO A 141 25.42 23.25 7.28
CA PRO A 141 26.13 24.42 6.87
C PRO A 141 27.53 24.42 7.30
#